data_f5df7346f33dcbc8bab80eecd28c5cc4
#
_entry.id   f5df7346f33dcbc8bab80eecd28c5cc4
#
_cell.length_a   1.000
_cell.length_b   1.000
_cell.length_c   1.000
_cell.angle_alpha   90.00
_cell.angle_beta   90.00
_cell.angle_gamma   90.00
#
_symmetry.space_group_name_H-M   'P 1'
#
loop_
_entity.id
_entity.type
_entity.pdbx_description
1 polymer ?
#
loop_
_entity_poly.entity_id
_entity_poly.type
_entity_poly.pdbx_seq_one_letter_code
_entity_poly.pdbx_strand_id
1 'polypeptide(L)'
;AIVGKNPGSARGAISNELIQIDLQGDKLLPTVRNIFENAYKKCAKEIPENSYIQVLNLFYLCDADLNNAIKKYENSTSKIDECENKNFPFICYVWGGENKKLSNMKDRFNKINSKKHFYLDPRNDCIKENIPSNIDLAKHTQFMKQEKVIDYISKILK
;
A
#
# COMPACT_ATOMS: atom_id res chain seq x y z
N ALA A 1 -2.17 1.33 -6.90
CA ALA A 1 -2.02 0.36 -5.79
C ALA A 1 -1.52 1.05 -4.52
N ILE A 2 -1.70 0.38 -3.38
CA ILE A 2 -1.02 0.70 -2.12
C ILE A 2 -0.20 -0.50 -1.67
N VAL A 3 0.87 -0.25 -0.90
CA VAL A 3 1.67 -1.32 -0.28
C VAL A 3 1.63 -1.17 1.23
N GLY A 4 0.91 -2.08 1.87
CA GLY A 4 0.85 -2.21 3.33
C GLY A 4 1.95 -3.11 3.88
N LYS A 5 1.90 -3.40 5.18
CA LYS A 5 2.86 -4.27 5.86
C LYS A 5 2.49 -5.75 5.67
N ASN A 6 1.32 -6.11 6.12
CA ASN A 6 0.70 -7.43 5.99
C ASN A 6 -0.83 -7.30 6.02
N PRO A 7 -1.57 -8.33 5.65
CA PRO A 7 -3.03 -8.27 5.63
C PRO A 7 -3.68 -8.09 7.02
N GLY A 8 -2.91 -8.22 8.11
CA GLY A 8 -3.45 -8.15 9.47
C GLY A 8 -4.48 -9.26 9.72
N SER A 9 -5.67 -8.88 10.18
CA SER A 9 -6.80 -9.79 10.39
C SER A 9 -7.72 -9.90 9.17
N ALA A 10 -7.40 -9.25 8.05
CA ALA A 10 -8.20 -9.33 6.83
C ALA A 10 -8.30 -10.79 6.36
N ARG A 11 -9.52 -11.24 6.12
CA ARG A 11 -9.79 -12.57 5.56
C ARG A 11 -10.05 -12.40 4.08
N GLY A 12 -9.09 -12.81 3.26
CA GLY A 12 -9.28 -12.97 1.82
C GLY A 12 -9.59 -14.44 1.50
N ALA A 13 -10.42 -14.68 0.51
CA ALA A 13 -10.46 -16.01 -0.10
C ALA A 13 -9.13 -16.23 -0.84
N ILE A 14 -8.64 -17.47 -0.84
CA ILE A 14 -7.52 -17.86 -1.71
C ILE A 14 -8.08 -17.90 -3.13
N SER A 15 -7.69 -16.94 -3.95
CA SER A 15 -8.12 -16.85 -5.35
C SER A 15 -7.00 -16.24 -6.17
N ASN A 16 -6.88 -16.68 -7.42
CA ASN A 16 -6.01 -16.07 -8.43
C ASN A 16 -6.62 -14.81 -9.04
N GLU A 17 -7.82 -14.43 -8.62
CA GLU A 17 -8.54 -13.25 -9.09
C GLU A 17 -8.54 -12.14 -8.03
N LEU A 18 -8.75 -10.90 -8.50
CA LEU A 18 -8.96 -9.77 -7.60
C LEU A 18 -10.30 -9.93 -6.87
N ILE A 19 -10.25 -9.92 -5.56
CA ILE A 19 -11.44 -10.02 -4.71
C ILE A 19 -11.66 -8.70 -4.03
N GLN A 20 -12.91 -8.24 -4.02
CA GLN A 20 -13.30 -7.09 -3.24
C GLN A 20 -13.20 -7.41 -1.75
N ILE A 21 -12.40 -6.62 -1.03
CA ILE A 21 -12.23 -6.78 0.41
C ILE A 21 -13.38 -6.08 1.14
N ASP A 22 -14.01 -6.77 2.08
CA ASP A 22 -14.95 -6.16 3.01
C ASP A 22 -14.19 -5.18 3.92
N LEU A 23 -14.69 -3.94 3.96
CA LEU A 23 -14.08 -2.87 4.74
C LEU A 23 -14.62 -2.76 6.18
N GLN A 24 -15.49 -3.67 6.61
CA GLN A 24 -16.03 -3.65 7.97
C GLN A 24 -14.91 -3.84 9.00
N GLY A 25 -14.79 -2.86 9.91
CA GLY A 25 -13.75 -2.86 10.94
C GLY A 25 -12.35 -2.45 10.50
N ASP A 26 -12.10 -2.27 9.21
CA ASP A 26 -10.83 -1.74 8.71
C ASP A 26 -10.81 -0.21 8.79
N LYS A 27 -9.70 0.35 9.26
CA LYS A 27 -9.50 1.81 9.34
C LYS A 27 -8.55 2.34 8.26
N LEU A 28 -7.71 1.47 7.68
CA LEU A 28 -6.71 1.86 6.69
C LEU A 28 -7.37 2.08 5.33
N LEU A 29 -8.10 1.08 4.82
CA LEU A 29 -8.63 1.10 3.47
C LEU A 29 -9.69 2.18 3.22
N PRO A 30 -10.65 2.44 4.15
CA PRO A 30 -11.55 3.59 4.01
C PRO A 30 -10.81 4.93 3.97
N THR A 31 -9.74 5.07 4.76
CA THR A 31 -8.92 6.29 4.73
C THR A 31 -8.23 6.45 3.38
N VAL A 32 -7.66 5.38 2.83
CA VAL A 32 -7.04 5.41 1.50
C VAL A 32 -8.08 5.78 0.44
N ARG A 33 -9.25 5.15 0.45
CA ARG A 33 -10.33 5.47 -0.49
C ARG A 33 -10.67 6.95 -0.44
N ASN A 34 -10.90 7.50 0.75
CA ASN A 34 -11.21 8.92 0.93
C ASN A 34 -10.11 9.86 0.41
N ILE A 35 -8.84 9.49 0.58
CA ILE A 35 -7.71 10.26 0.03
C ILE A 35 -7.82 10.33 -1.50
N PHE A 36 -8.04 9.21 -2.18
CA PHE A 36 -8.17 9.20 -3.63
C PHE A 36 -9.42 9.94 -4.12
N GLU A 37 -10.57 9.71 -3.50
CA GLU A 37 -11.82 10.42 -3.84
C GLU A 37 -11.65 11.96 -3.72
N ASN A 38 -11.03 12.41 -2.64
CA ASN A 38 -10.77 13.84 -2.44
C ASN A 38 -9.74 14.40 -3.42
N ALA A 39 -8.75 13.61 -3.84
CA ALA A 39 -7.79 14.03 -4.85
C ALA A 39 -8.45 14.21 -6.23
N TYR A 40 -9.34 13.31 -6.63
CA TYR A 40 -10.13 13.44 -7.85
C TYR A 40 -11.05 14.68 -7.80
N LYS A 41 -11.78 14.87 -6.71
CA LYS A 41 -12.60 16.07 -6.49
C LYS A 41 -11.78 17.36 -6.60
N LYS A 42 -10.58 17.39 -5.98
CA LYS A 42 -9.71 18.58 -5.98
C LYS A 42 -9.23 18.97 -7.37
N CYS A 43 -9.08 18.04 -8.29
CA CYS A 43 -8.72 18.32 -9.67
C CYS A 43 -9.92 18.36 -10.64
N ALA A 44 -11.15 18.36 -10.10
CA ALA A 44 -12.40 18.40 -10.88
C ALA A 44 -12.48 17.26 -11.92
N LYS A 45 -12.01 16.06 -11.55
CA LYS A 45 -12.07 14.86 -12.38
C LYS A 45 -13.02 13.84 -11.77
N GLU A 46 -13.74 13.15 -12.63
CA GLU A 46 -14.52 11.98 -12.24
C GLU A 46 -13.62 10.75 -12.08
N ILE A 47 -13.96 9.90 -11.14
CA ILE A 47 -13.30 8.60 -10.99
C ILE A 47 -13.81 7.71 -12.12
N PRO A 48 -12.93 7.15 -12.98
CA PRO A 48 -13.36 6.28 -14.06
C PRO A 48 -14.16 5.08 -13.53
N GLU A 49 -15.17 4.64 -14.29
CA GLU A 49 -15.90 3.43 -13.97
C GLU A 49 -14.94 2.24 -13.81
N ASN A 50 -15.29 1.32 -12.93
CA ASN A 50 -14.49 0.13 -12.61
C ASN A 50 -13.10 0.43 -12.03
N SER A 51 -12.86 1.66 -11.53
CA SER A 51 -11.65 1.98 -10.80
C SER A 51 -11.58 1.21 -9.48
N TYR A 52 -10.40 0.74 -9.13
CA TYR A 52 -10.16 0.07 -7.86
C TYR A 52 -8.79 0.40 -7.30
N ILE A 53 -8.62 0.21 -6.00
CA ILE A 53 -7.33 0.31 -5.31
C ILE A 53 -6.88 -1.11 -4.97
N GLN A 54 -5.81 -1.56 -5.60
CA GLN A 54 -5.24 -2.87 -5.27
C GLN A 54 -4.36 -2.75 -4.03
N VAL A 55 -4.57 -3.66 -3.08
CA VAL A 55 -3.79 -3.75 -1.86
C VAL A 55 -2.69 -4.79 -2.05
N LEU A 56 -1.46 -4.32 -2.03
CA LEU A 56 -0.26 -5.14 -1.96
C LEU A 56 0.31 -5.08 -0.54
N ASN A 57 1.09 -6.07 -0.15
CA ASN A 57 1.69 -6.14 1.18
C ASN A 57 3.15 -6.58 1.11
N LEU A 58 3.94 -6.24 2.12
CA LEU A 58 5.31 -6.74 2.23
C LEU A 58 5.35 -8.27 2.29
N PHE A 59 4.31 -8.89 2.86
CA PHE A 59 4.05 -10.34 2.81
C PHE A 59 2.56 -10.62 3.03
N TYR A 60 2.07 -11.76 2.58
CA TYR A 60 0.63 -12.06 2.48
C TYR A 60 0.10 -13.01 3.56
N LEU A 61 0.81 -13.18 4.68
CA LEU A 61 0.29 -13.95 5.80
C LEU A 61 -0.64 -13.13 6.68
N CYS A 62 -1.86 -13.63 6.86
CA CYS A 62 -2.88 -13.04 7.71
C CYS A 62 -2.63 -13.41 9.17
N ASP A 63 -2.15 -12.47 9.95
CA ASP A 63 -2.03 -12.58 11.40
C ASP A 63 -2.08 -11.16 11.99
N ALA A 64 -2.91 -10.97 13.00
CA ALA A 64 -3.01 -9.70 13.71
C ALA A 64 -1.73 -9.38 14.51
N ASP A 65 -1.02 -10.41 14.98
CA ASP A 65 0.29 -10.29 15.61
C ASP A 65 1.39 -10.32 14.54
N LEU A 66 2.03 -9.18 14.34
CA LEU A 66 3.10 -9.03 13.35
C LEU A 66 4.29 -9.97 13.59
N ASN A 67 4.68 -10.20 14.83
CA ASN A 67 5.83 -11.07 15.14
C ASN A 67 5.53 -12.53 14.81
N ASN A 68 4.30 -12.97 15.09
CA ASN A 68 3.83 -14.29 14.69
C ASN A 68 3.75 -14.44 13.17
N ALA A 69 3.22 -13.42 12.50
CA ALA A 69 3.16 -13.38 11.04
C ALA A 69 4.57 -13.49 10.41
N ILE A 70 5.55 -12.76 10.91
CA ILE A 70 6.93 -12.82 10.42
C ILE A 70 7.54 -14.22 10.64
N LYS A 71 7.38 -14.80 11.84
CA LYS A 71 7.88 -16.16 12.12
C LYS A 71 7.27 -17.20 11.19
N LYS A 72 5.97 -17.12 10.95
CA LYS A 72 5.28 -18.01 10.00
C LYS A 72 5.80 -17.82 8.57
N TYR A 73 6.03 -16.58 8.16
CA TYR A 73 6.57 -16.27 6.84
C TYR A 73 7.99 -16.81 6.65
N GLU A 74 8.88 -16.63 7.64
CA GLU A 74 10.25 -17.16 7.61
C GLU A 74 10.29 -18.69 7.44
N ASN A 75 9.27 -19.40 7.91
CA ASN A 75 9.12 -20.85 7.82
C ASN A 75 8.25 -21.32 6.63
N SER A 76 7.74 -20.38 5.82
CA SER A 76 6.87 -20.70 4.69
C SER A 76 7.65 -20.74 3.39
N THR A 77 7.18 -21.59 2.46
CA THR A 77 7.62 -21.58 1.06
C THR A 77 6.75 -20.67 0.19
N SER A 78 6.05 -19.70 0.81
CA SER A 78 5.09 -18.86 0.12
C SER A 78 5.73 -18.10 -1.03
N LYS A 79 5.14 -18.26 -2.22
CA LYS A 79 5.52 -17.53 -3.43
C LYS A 79 4.98 -16.09 -3.35
N ILE A 80 5.66 -15.19 -4.03
CA ILE A 80 5.17 -13.84 -4.30
C ILE A 80 3.87 -13.99 -5.10
N ASP A 81 2.87 -13.20 -4.74
CA ASP A 81 1.57 -13.26 -5.40
C ASP A 81 1.69 -12.74 -6.85
N GLU A 82 1.10 -13.47 -7.80
CA GLU A 82 1.06 -13.08 -9.22
C GLU A 82 0.35 -11.74 -9.44
N CYS A 83 -0.47 -11.30 -8.51
CA CYS A 83 -1.12 -9.99 -8.57
C CYS A 83 -0.12 -8.81 -8.60
N GLU A 84 1.12 -9.03 -8.19
CA GLU A 84 2.20 -8.03 -8.27
C GLU A 84 2.75 -7.83 -9.69
N ASN A 85 2.47 -8.74 -10.62
CA ASN A 85 2.96 -8.69 -12.02
C ASN A 85 2.14 -7.76 -12.93
N LYS A 86 1.33 -6.88 -12.37
CA LYS A 86 0.53 -5.91 -13.12
C LYS A 86 1.23 -4.56 -13.27
N ASN A 87 0.82 -3.80 -14.28
CA ASN A 87 1.23 -2.41 -14.44
C ASN A 87 0.30 -1.51 -13.63
N PHE A 88 0.88 -0.68 -12.77
CA PHE A 88 0.13 0.26 -11.96
C PHE A 88 0.38 1.70 -12.45
N PRO A 89 -0.66 2.55 -12.56
CA PRO A 89 -0.46 3.98 -12.82
C PRO A 89 0.42 4.63 -11.75
N PHE A 90 0.18 4.29 -10.48
CA PHE A 90 1.00 4.71 -9.35
C PHE A 90 0.85 3.76 -8.15
N ILE A 91 1.90 3.73 -7.33
CA ILE A 91 1.96 2.94 -6.11
C ILE A 91 2.25 3.88 -4.94
N CYS A 92 1.39 3.83 -3.92
CA CYS A 92 1.58 4.52 -2.66
C CYS A 92 2.01 3.53 -1.57
N TYR A 93 3.14 3.79 -0.91
CA TYR A 93 3.63 2.94 0.16
C TYR A 93 3.13 3.44 1.52
N VAL A 94 2.58 2.52 2.32
CA VAL A 94 1.90 2.85 3.60
C VAL A 94 2.19 1.82 4.71
N TRP A 95 3.31 1.12 4.67
CA TRP A 95 3.62 0.04 5.62
C TRP A 95 3.93 0.49 7.06
N GLY A 96 4.05 1.80 7.32
CA GLY A 96 4.23 2.32 8.66
C GLY A 96 5.67 2.28 9.16
N GLY A 97 5.80 1.98 10.44
CA GLY A 97 7.07 2.01 11.15
C GLY A 97 8.08 0.94 10.75
N GLU A 98 9.29 1.10 11.25
CA GLU A 98 10.42 0.22 10.97
C GLU A 98 10.26 -1.16 11.63
N ASN A 99 10.61 -2.19 10.87
CA ASN A 99 10.94 -3.50 11.41
C ASN A 99 12.09 -4.05 10.57
N LYS A 100 13.26 -4.23 11.18
CA LYS A 100 14.49 -4.70 10.51
C LYS A 100 14.28 -6.03 9.78
N LYS A 101 13.45 -6.91 10.31
CA LYS A 101 13.13 -8.20 9.68
C LYS A 101 12.38 -8.07 8.36
N LEU A 102 11.74 -6.93 8.10
CA LEU A 102 10.98 -6.68 6.87
C LEU A 102 11.82 -6.00 5.76
N SER A 103 13.07 -5.65 6.05
CA SER A 103 13.91 -4.91 5.10
C SER A 103 14.04 -5.63 3.75
N ASN A 104 14.35 -6.92 3.79
CA ASN A 104 14.52 -7.73 2.57
C ASN A 104 13.22 -7.90 1.76
N MET A 105 12.06 -7.70 2.38
CA MET A 105 10.77 -7.83 1.69
C MET A 105 10.43 -6.59 0.86
N LYS A 106 11.07 -5.45 1.13
CA LYS A 106 10.84 -4.19 0.40
C LYS A 106 11.48 -4.20 -0.99
N ASP A 107 12.61 -4.88 -1.14
CA ASP A 107 13.41 -4.83 -2.37
C ASP A 107 12.68 -5.40 -3.60
N ARG A 108 11.71 -6.32 -3.40
CA ARG A 108 10.96 -6.88 -4.53
C ARG A 108 10.10 -5.84 -5.24
N PHE A 109 9.69 -4.76 -4.57
CA PHE A 109 8.91 -3.69 -5.17
C PHE A 109 9.69 -2.85 -6.19
N ASN A 110 11.03 -2.98 -6.24
CA ASN A 110 11.86 -2.43 -7.30
C ASN A 110 11.54 -3.04 -8.69
N LYS A 111 10.92 -4.22 -8.71
CA LYS A 111 10.59 -4.96 -9.94
C LYS A 111 9.16 -4.72 -10.42
N ILE A 112 8.33 -4.08 -9.59
CA ILE A 112 6.93 -3.82 -9.96
C ILE A 112 6.88 -2.61 -10.89
N ASN A 113 6.25 -2.80 -12.04
CA ASN A 113 6.14 -1.74 -13.03
C ASN A 113 5.07 -0.72 -12.63
N SER A 114 5.48 0.54 -12.47
CA SER A 114 4.59 1.66 -12.19
C SER A 114 5.16 2.94 -12.75
N LYS A 115 4.27 3.82 -13.23
CA LYS A 115 4.67 5.15 -13.71
C LYS A 115 5.16 6.06 -12.58
N LYS A 116 4.61 5.88 -11.38
CA LYS A 116 4.93 6.70 -10.21
C LYS A 116 4.95 5.83 -8.95
N HIS A 117 6.00 5.99 -8.18
CA HIS A 117 6.12 5.44 -6.83
C HIS A 117 6.23 6.60 -5.85
N PHE A 118 5.48 6.57 -4.76
CA PHE A 118 5.57 7.62 -3.76
C PHE A 118 5.17 7.13 -2.36
N TYR A 119 5.61 7.88 -1.36
CA TYR A 119 5.22 7.70 0.03
C TYR A 119 5.36 9.00 0.80
N LEU A 120 4.66 9.11 1.92
CA LEU A 120 4.89 10.18 2.90
C LEU A 120 5.99 9.74 3.87
N ASP A 121 7.15 10.42 3.82
CA ASP A 121 8.25 10.18 4.75
C ASP A 121 7.88 10.75 6.13
N PRO A 122 7.78 9.92 7.19
CA PRO A 122 7.41 10.39 8.52
C PRO A 122 8.48 11.25 9.19
N ARG A 123 9.74 11.18 8.75
CA ARG A 123 10.85 11.93 9.33
C ARG A 123 10.79 13.41 8.97
N ASN A 124 10.49 13.68 7.69
CA ASN A 124 10.47 15.02 7.13
C ASN A 124 9.06 15.52 6.83
N ASP A 125 8.05 14.69 7.05
CA ASP A 125 6.64 14.98 6.74
C ASP A 125 6.45 15.49 5.29
N CYS A 126 7.18 14.89 4.35
CA CYS A 126 7.16 15.24 2.94
C CYS A 126 6.91 14.02 2.04
N ILE A 127 6.35 14.26 0.86
CA ILE A 127 6.23 13.23 -0.17
C ILE A 127 7.59 12.97 -0.80
N LYS A 128 7.95 11.68 -0.90
CA LYS A 128 9.07 11.17 -1.68
C LYS A 128 8.55 10.47 -2.92
N GLU A 129 9.10 10.80 -4.08
CA GLU A 129 8.70 10.27 -5.40
C GLU A 129 9.65 9.17 -5.87
N ASN A 130 9.88 8.20 -5.04
CA ASN A 130 10.73 7.05 -5.36
C ASN A 130 10.21 5.79 -4.66
N ILE A 131 10.76 4.66 -5.03
CA ILE A 131 10.59 3.42 -4.28
C ILE A 131 11.33 3.58 -2.97
N PRO A 132 10.69 3.35 -1.80
CA PRO A 132 11.39 3.44 -0.53
C PRO A 132 12.50 2.39 -0.46
N SER A 133 13.68 2.80 -0.02
CA SER A 133 14.76 1.87 0.27
C SER A 133 14.40 0.96 1.47
N ASN A 134 15.20 -0.06 1.72
CA ASN A 134 14.97 -1.00 2.82
C ASN A 134 14.98 -0.35 4.22
N ILE A 135 15.62 0.81 4.37
CA ILE A 135 15.67 1.59 5.61
C ILE A 135 14.61 2.68 5.70
N ASP A 136 13.88 2.97 4.60
CA ASP A 136 12.90 4.04 4.59
C ASP A 136 11.61 3.63 5.31
N LEU A 137 11.01 4.63 5.93
CA LEU A 137 9.71 4.54 6.57
C LEU A 137 8.66 5.16 5.65
N ALA A 138 7.53 4.49 5.51
CA ALA A 138 6.39 5.01 4.76
C ALA A 138 5.22 5.21 5.72
N LYS A 139 4.79 6.47 5.92
CA LYS A 139 3.76 6.81 6.91
C LYS A 139 2.50 5.98 6.72
N HIS A 140 2.05 5.33 7.80
CA HIS A 140 0.78 4.61 7.79
C HIS A 140 -0.39 5.59 7.64
N THR A 141 -1.39 5.23 6.85
CA THR A 141 -2.53 6.13 6.53
C THR A 141 -3.25 6.66 7.75
N GLN A 142 -3.38 5.86 8.80
CA GLN A 142 -4.05 6.24 10.04
C GLN A 142 -3.41 7.45 10.73
N PHE A 143 -2.11 7.70 10.51
CA PHE A 143 -1.35 8.77 11.17
C PHE A 143 -0.80 9.81 10.18
N MET A 144 -1.20 9.73 8.89
CA MET A 144 -0.68 10.67 7.90
C MET A 144 -1.50 11.96 7.81
N LYS A 145 -0.86 13.04 7.44
CA LYS A 145 -1.51 14.28 7.03
C LYS A 145 -2.09 14.07 5.64
N GLN A 146 -3.36 13.70 5.58
CA GLN A 146 -4.03 13.31 4.34
C GLN A 146 -3.96 14.40 3.25
N GLU A 147 -4.06 15.68 3.63
CA GLU A 147 -3.98 16.80 2.68
C GLU A 147 -2.74 16.76 1.80
N LYS A 148 -1.56 16.47 2.37
CA LYS A 148 -0.32 16.40 1.59
C LYS A 148 -0.38 15.32 0.51
N VAL A 149 -0.97 14.19 0.83
CA VAL A 149 -1.12 13.07 -0.11
C VAL A 149 -2.20 13.39 -1.13
N ILE A 150 -3.31 13.98 -0.72
CA ILE A 150 -4.39 14.47 -1.61
C ILE A 150 -3.82 15.47 -2.61
N ASP A 151 -3.05 16.45 -2.15
CA ASP A 151 -2.43 17.46 -2.99
C ASP A 151 -1.47 16.88 -4.02
N TYR A 152 -0.65 15.93 -3.57
CA TYR A 152 0.27 15.24 -4.45
C TYR A 152 -0.47 14.42 -5.52
N ILE A 153 -1.44 13.60 -5.12
CA ILE A 153 -2.22 12.80 -6.07
C ILE A 153 -2.97 13.72 -7.05
N SER A 154 -3.56 14.82 -6.57
CA SER A 154 -4.24 15.79 -7.45
C SER A 154 -3.31 16.38 -8.51
N LYS A 155 -2.02 16.57 -8.20
CA LYS A 155 -1.03 17.07 -9.17
C LYS A 155 -0.68 16.02 -10.22
N ILE A 156 -0.56 14.76 -9.86
CA ILE A 156 -0.22 13.70 -10.81
C ILE A 156 -1.42 13.22 -11.63
N LEU A 157 -2.64 13.55 -11.21
CA LEU A 157 -3.87 13.31 -11.98
C LEU A 157 -4.13 14.38 -13.05
N LYS A 158 -3.51 15.55 -12.95
CA LYS A 158 -3.63 16.63 -13.96
C LYS A 158 -2.88 16.27 -15.23
#